data_68758d79d0c4992f37270e4469115df7
#
_entry.id   68758d79d0c4992f37270e4469115df7
#
_cell.length_a   1.000
_cell.length_b   1.000
_cell.length_c   1.000
_cell.angle_alpha   90.00
_cell.angle_beta   90.00
_cell.angle_gamma   90.00
#
_symmetry.space_group_name_H-M   'P 1'
#
loop_
_entity.id
_entity.type
_entity.pdbx_description
1 polymer ?
#
loop_
_entity_poly.entity_id
_entity_poly.type
_entity_poly.pdbx_seq_one_letter_code
_entity_poly.pdbx_strand_id
1 'polypeptide(L)' 'MQKKIYVAGLIDEQGEQAVNQAVEAVAGVTSCMASSMKAQVLVDYDETVVGVEESINQAIQGVGLEILA' A
#
# COMPACT_ATOMS: atom_id res chain seq x y z
N MET A 1 -12.49 -4.59 4.25
CA MET A 1 -12.21 -4.68 2.79
C MET A 1 -10.75 -4.93 2.58
N GLN A 2 -10.42 -5.86 1.70
CA GLN A 2 -9.03 -6.18 1.35
C GLN A 2 -8.80 -5.86 -0.11
N LYS A 3 -7.70 -5.21 -0.42
CA LYS A 3 -7.37 -4.83 -1.78
C LYS A 3 -5.94 -5.23 -2.10
N LYS A 4 -5.74 -5.82 -3.28
CA LYS A 4 -4.43 -6.18 -3.79
C LYS A 4 -4.03 -5.14 -4.85
N ILE A 5 -2.91 -4.47 -4.62
CA ILE A 5 -2.42 -3.42 -5.49
C ILE A 5 -1.11 -3.87 -6.12
N TYR A 6 -1.04 -3.89 -7.44
CA TYR A 6 0.19 -4.22 -8.14
C TYR A 6 1.03 -2.96 -8.36
N VAL A 7 2.31 -3.06 -8.05
CA VAL A 7 3.22 -1.90 -8.07
C VAL A 7 4.51 -2.22 -8.81
N ALA A 8 5.17 -1.19 -9.31
CA ALA A 8 6.51 -1.28 -9.86
C ALA A 8 7.48 -0.52 -8.95
N GLY A 9 8.69 -1.05 -8.80
CA GLY A 9 9.72 -0.43 -7.99
C GLY A 9 9.90 -1.05 -6.61
N LEU A 10 9.07 -2.01 -6.25
CA LEU A 10 9.20 -2.71 -4.97
C LEU A 10 10.16 -3.88 -5.15
N ILE A 11 11.42 -3.71 -4.75
CA ILE A 11 12.49 -4.63 -5.11
C ILE A 11 13.11 -5.37 -3.92
N ASP A 12 12.94 -4.89 -2.69
CA ASP A 12 13.57 -5.49 -1.52
C ASP A 12 12.74 -5.30 -0.25
N GLU A 13 13.24 -5.90 0.84
CA GLU A 13 12.58 -5.85 2.15
C GLU A 13 12.52 -4.43 2.70
N GLN A 14 13.54 -3.62 2.44
CA GLN A 14 13.55 -2.24 2.90
C GLN A 14 12.41 -1.44 2.25
N GLY A 15 12.17 -1.67 0.98
CA GLY A 15 11.03 -1.08 0.28
C GLY A 15 9.70 -1.56 0.85
N GLU A 16 9.61 -2.86 1.18
CA GLU A 16 8.41 -3.41 1.81
C GLU A 16 8.09 -2.72 3.12
N GLN A 17 9.09 -2.50 3.97
CA GLN A 17 8.91 -1.83 5.25
C GLN A 17 8.47 -0.39 5.07
N ALA A 18 9.06 0.31 4.10
CA ALA A 18 8.69 1.70 3.83
C ALA A 18 7.23 1.81 3.39
N VAL A 19 6.78 0.91 2.51
CA VAL A 19 5.38 0.88 2.06
C VAL A 19 4.45 0.56 3.22
N ASN A 20 4.78 -0.46 4.00
CA ASN A 20 3.94 -0.86 5.13
C ASN A 20 3.76 0.29 6.10
N GLN A 21 4.84 0.99 6.46
CA GLN A 21 4.77 2.13 7.36
C GLN A 21 3.92 3.26 6.79
N ALA A 22 4.12 3.59 5.52
CA ALA A 22 3.39 4.68 4.88
C ALA A 22 1.90 4.39 4.79
N VAL A 23 1.54 3.18 4.38
CA VAL A 23 0.14 2.80 4.19
C VAL A 23 -0.56 2.61 5.54
N GLU A 24 0.12 2.02 6.52
CA GLU A 24 -0.47 1.81 7.84
C GLU A 24 -0.73 3.14 8.57
N ALA A 25 -0.07 4.21 8.18
CA ALA A 25 -0.33 5.55 8.73
C ALA A 25 -1.60 6.17 8.17
N VAL A 26 -2.19 5.60 7.13
CA VAL A 26 -3.44 6.11 6.54
C VAL A 26 -4.62 5.79 7.45
N ALA A 27 -5.46 6.79 7.72
CA ALA A 27 -6.68 6.58 8.51
C ALA A 27 -7.60 5.59 7.80
N GLY A 28 -8.04 4.57 8.53
CA GLY A 28 -8.92 3.54 8.00
C GLY A 28 -8.19 2.27 7.57
N VAL A 29 -6.85 2.29 7.49
CA VAL A 29 -6.09 1.08 7.18
C VAL A 29 -5.86 0.28 8.47
N THR A 30 -6.22 -1.01 8.42
CA THR A 30 -6.06 -1.91 9.56
C THR A 30 -4.79 -2.74 9.45
N SER A 31 -4.37 -3.08 8.23
CA SER A 31 -3.10 -3.79 8.02
C SER A 31 -2.61 -3.58 6.61
N CYS A 32 -1.31 -3.75 6.41
CA CYS A 32 -0.69 -3.65 5.09
C CYS A 32 0.45 -4.66 5.01
N MET A 33 0.49 -5.40 3.92
CA MET A 33 1.54 -6.38 3.66
C MET A 33 2.05 -6.20 2.25
N ALA A 34 3.26 -5.65 2.12
CA ALA A 34 3.92 -5.48 0.84
C ALA A 34 4.78 -6.72 0.54
N SER A 35 4.80 -7.13 -0.73
CA SER A 35 5.61 -8.26 -1.17
C SER A 35 6.43 -7.87 -2.39
N SER A 36 7.74 -7.84 -2.23
CA SER A 36 8.65 -7.53 -3.34
C SER A 36 8.70 -8.66 -4.36
N MET A 37 8.57 -9.90 -3.91
CA MET A 37 8.59 -11.07 -4.80
C MET A 37 7.41 -11.08 -5.75
N LYS A 38 6.25 -10.62 -5.29
CA LYS A 38 5.02 -10.61 -6.08
C LYS A 38 4.72 -9.25 -6.69
N ALA A 39 5.54 -8.23 -6.36
CA ALA A 39 5.34 -6.85 -6.81
C ALA A 39 3.93 -6.36 -6.48
N GLN A 40 3.47 -6.63 -5.26
CA GLN A 40 2.11 -6.28 -4.84
C GLN A 40 2.07 -5.81 -3.40
N VAL A 41 1.04 -5.04 -3.09
CA VAL A 41 0.75 -4.58 -1.73
C VAL A 41 -0.67 -5.01 -1.39
N LEU A 42 -0.80 -5.75 -0.30
CA LEU A 42 -2.10 -6.23 0.17
C LEU A 42 -2.52 -5.35 1.35
N VAL A 43 -3.63 -4.65 1.20
CA VAL A 43 -4.10 -3.69 2.19
C VAL A 43 -5.47 -4.10 2.71
N ASP A 44 -5.59 -4.15 4.05
CA ASP A 44 -6.86 -4.33 4.72
C ASP A 44 -7.30 -2.98 5.27
N TYR A 45 -8.51 -2.54 4.92
CA TYR A 45 -8.94 -1.20 5.30
C TYR A 45 -10.45 -1.14 5.50
N ASP A 46 -10.90 -0.10 6.21
CA ASP A 46 -12.31 0.18 6.43
C ASP A 46 -12.83 1.02 5.26
N GLU A 47 -13.65 0.40 4.41
CA GLU A 47 -14.18 1.05 3.20
C GLU A 47 -15.17 2.18 3.52
N THR A 48 -15.63 2.28 4.76
CA THR A 48 -16.54 3.36 5.15
C THR A 48 -15.81 4.68 5.41
N VAL A 49 -14.48 4.65 5.52
CA VAL A 49 -13.68 5.87 5.69
C VAL A 49 -13.58 6.58 4.34
N VAL A 50 -14.08 7.82 4.28
CA VAL A 50 -14.11 8.59 3.03
C VAL A 50 -12.70 8.86 2.53
N GLY A 51 -12.45 8.55 1.24
CA GLY A 51 -11.16 8.82 0.61
C GLY A 51 -10.05 7.85 0.99
N VAL A 52 -10.35 6.75 1.68
CA VAL A 52 -9.32 5.82 2.16
C VAL A 52 -8.53 5.22 0.99
N GLU A 53 -9.18 4.82 -0.10
CA GLU A 53 -8.48 4.22 -1.24
C GLU A 53 -7.54 5.21 -1.90
N GLU A 54 -7.97 6.44 -2.08
CA GLU A 54 -7.13 7.48 -2.66
C GLU A 54 -5.93 7.78 -1.76
N SER A 55 -6.15 7.83 -0.46
CA SER A 55 -5.07 8.05 0.51
C SER A 55 -4.05 6.91 0.49
N ILE A 56 -4.52 5.67 0.34
CA ILE A 56 -3.64 4.51 0.21
C ILE A 56 -2.77 4.65 -1.05
N ASN A 57 -3.38 5.00 -2.17
CA ASN A 57 -2.65 5.18 -3.42
C ASN A 57 -1.60 6.28 -3.30
N GLN A 58 -1.95 7.39 -2.68
CA GLN A 58 -1.01 8.49 -2.45
C GLN A 58 0.15 8.07 -1.55
N ALA A 59 -0.13 7.28 -0.52
CA ALA A 59 0.92 6.79 0.38
C ALA A 59 1.91 5.90 -0.36
N ILE A 60 1.41 5.01 -1.22
CA ILE A 60 2.26 4.12 -2.02
C ILE A 60 3.11 4.94 -3.00
N GLN A 61 2.50 5.90 -3.69
CA GLN A 61 3.23 6.77 -4.60
C GLN A 61 4.27 7.63 -3.88
N GLY A 62 3.97 8.03 -2.65
CA GLY A 62 4.86 8.85 -1.83
C GLY A 62 6.17 8.15 -1.46
N VAL A 63 6.20 6.82 -1.46
CA VAL A 63 7.44 6.08 -1.22
C VAL A 63 8.20 5.78 -2.51
N GLY A 64 7.73 6.29 -3.64
CA GLY A 64 8.44 6.18 -4.91
C GLY A 64 8.02 5.02 -5.79
N LEU A 65 6.92 4.34 -5.45
CA LEU A 65 6.42 3.23 -6.26
C LEU A 65 5.40 3.72 -7.29
N GLU A 66 5.31 2.99 -8.40
CA GLU A 66 4.30 3.22 -9.42
C GLU A 66 3.17 2.20 -9.24
N ILE A 67 1.94 2.67 -9.21
CA ILE A 67 0.78 1.79 -9.12
C ILE A 67 0.39 1.34 -10.53
N LEU A 68 0.35 0.02 -10.73
CA LEU A 68 0.04 -0.57 -12.03
C LEU A 68 -1.43 -0.98 -12.14
N ALA A 69 -2.01 -1.46 -11.04
CA ALA A 69 -3.41 -1.87 -11.05
C ALA A 69 -4.01 -1.91 -9.64
#